data_7b568d4e37c26e71e6b914eb0f51a998
#
_entry.id   7b568d4e37c26e71e6b914eb0f51a998
#
_cell.length_a   1.000
_cell.length_b   1.000
_cell.length_c   1.000
_cell.angle_alpha   90.00
_cell.angle_beta   90.00
_cell.angle_gamma   90.00
#
_symmetry.space_group_name_H-M   'P 1'
#
loop_
_entity.id
_entity.type
_entity.pdbx_description
1 polymer ?
#
loop_
_entity_poly.entity_id
_entity_poly.type
_entity_poly.pdbx_seq_one_letter_code
_entity_poly.pdbx_strand_id
1 'polypeptide(L)'
;MRKKYNFSLKVFSEKMHMSALIPDRCSAIVRTSFGSVGIAVEHETITAIRIFPDLFVEKKATDALSAEAVRQIRGYLDHPGACLDLPVTMPGREIHRRVWRELMSIPCGEIRTYGELGNLLHLSPGVICRACEENPLSLYIPSHRVIAITGPRGPVGEGDPSSARLRMKRWLLKHEGFLYG
;
A
#
# COMPACT_ATOMS: atom_id res chain seq x y z
N MET A 1 -22.31 14.17 -21.19
CA MET A 1 -22.49 12.70 -21.31
C MET A 1 -21.83 12.02 -20.11
N ARG A 2 -22.61 11.58 -19.13
CA ARG A 2 -22.11 10.87 -17.93
C ARG A 2 -21.97 9.39 -18.31
N LYS A 3 -20.74 8.87 -18.41
CA LYS A 3 -20.51 7.40 -18.48
C LYS A 3 -20.85 6.80 -17.13
N LYS A 4 -21.99 6.10 -17.04
CA LYS A 4 -22.36 5.23 -15.93
C LYS A 4 -21.43 4.02 -15.95
N TYR A 5 -20.56 3.92 -14.96
CA TYR A 5 -19.85 2.68 -14.67
C TYR A 5 -20.83 1.72 -14.02
N ASN A 6 -21.46 0.88 -14.83
CA ASN A 6 -22.24 -0.27 -14.36
C ASN A 6 -21.26 -1.39 -13.98
N PHE A 7 -20.73 -1.33 -12.77
CA PHE A 7 -19.99 -2.44 -12.20
C PHE A 7 -21.01 -3.38 -11.54
N SER A 8 -21.13 -4.58 -12.10
CA SER A 8 -22.10 -5.58 -11.66
C SER A 8 -21.85 -5.97 -10.20
N LEU A 9 -22.73 -5.52 -9.31
CA LEU A 9 -22.76 -5.78 -7.87
C LEU A 9 -23.00 -7.24 -7.47
N LYS A 10 -23.09 -8.18 -8.42
CA LYS A 10 -23.54 -9.58 -8.17
C LYS A 10 -22.43 -10.60 -7.91
N VAL A 11 -21.15 -10.26 -8.00
CA VAL A 11 -20.04 -11.21 -7.77
C VAL A 11 -19.30 -10.95 -6.44
N PHE A 12 -19.73 -9.99 -5.64
CA PHE A 12 -19.01 -9.54 -4.43
C PHE A 12 -19.56 -10.08 -3.10
N SER A 13 -20.51 -11.03 -3.14
CA SER A 13 -21.24 -11.43 -1.92
C SER A 13 -20.61 -12.54 -1.08
N GLU A 14 -19.54 -13.24 -1.50
CA GLU A 14 -19.10 -14.45 -0.76
C GLU A 14 -17.63 -14.56 -0.39
N LYS A 15 -16.79 -13.51 -0.56
CA LYS A 15 -15.43 -13.48 0.01
C LYS A 15 -15.12 -12.12 0.65
N MET A 16 -15.92 -11.72 1.61
CA MET A 16 -15.57 -10.61 2.51
C MET A 16 -14.48 -11.06 3.49
N HIS A 17 -13.23 -11.10 3.02
CA HIS A 17 -12.08 -11.07 3.90
C HIS A 17 -11.27 -9.80 3.58
N MET A 18 -11.31 -8.89 4.54
CA MET A 18 -10.64 -7.59 4.59
C MET A 18 -11.11 -6.60 3.51
N SER A 19 -12.01 -5.78 3.94
CA SER A 19 -12.59 -4.59 3.36
C SER A 19 -11.65 -3.91 2.35
N ALA A 20 -11.87 -4.16 1.06
CA ALA A 20 -11.25 -3.34 0.04
C ALA A 20 -11.72 -1.90 0.25
N LEU A 21 -10.82 -1.00 0.68
CA LEU A 21 -11.13 0.41 0.72
C LEU A 21 -11.52 0.85 -0.69
N ILE A 22 -12.72 1.36 -0.83
CA ILE A 22 -13.21 1.97 -2.06
C ILE A 22 -13.16 3.49 -1.91
N PRO A 23 -13.00 4.26 -2.99
CA PRO A 23 -12.86 5.72 -2.93
C PRO A 23 -13.96 6.42 -2.15
N ASP A 24 -15.19 5.95 -2.22
CA ASP A 24 -16.34 6.54 -1.52
C ASP A 24 -16.22 6.45 0.01
N ARG A 25 -15.50 5.46 0.54
CA ARG A 25 -15.26 5.27 1.98
C ARG A 25 -14.00 5.95 2.50
N CYS A 26 -13.23 6.61 1.63
CA CYS A 26 -12.06 7.35 2.09
C CYS A 26 -12.46 8.60 2.86
N SER A 27 -11.77 8.87 3.96
CA SER A 27 -11.81 10.15 4.69
C SER A 27 -11.09 11.26 3.94
N ALA A 28 -10.08 10.89 3.14
CA ALA A 28 -9.38 11.78 2.22
C ALA A 28 -8.86 11.01 1.01
N ILE A 29 -8.66 11.71 -0.12
CA ILE A 29 -8.00 11.19 -1.32
C ILE A 29 -6.99 12.21 -1.80
N VAL A 30 -5.74 11.77 -1.96
CA VAL A 30 -4.64 12.58 -2.49
C VAL A 30 -4.29 12.08 -3.88
N ARG A 31 -4.21 12.99 -4.86
CA ARG A 31 -3.69 12.65 -6.20
C ARG A 31 -2.18 12.67 -6.20
N THR A 32 -1.61 11.73 -6.92
CA THR A 32 -0.15 11.58 -7.07
C THR A 32 0.21 11.39 -8.54
N SER A 33 1.49 11.42 -8.86
CA SER A 33 1.98 11.15 -10.21
C SER A 33 1.80 9.68 -10.66
N PHE A 34 1.55 8.76 -9.71
CA PHE A 34 1.40 7.33 -9.98
C PHE A 34 -0.03 6.81 -9.73
N GLY A 35 -0.98 7.69 -9.45
CA GLY A 35 -2.36 7.30 -9.14
C GLY A 35 -2.97 8.15 -8.02
N SER A 36 -3.72 7.55 -7.14
CA SER A 36 -4.33 8.22 -5.98
C SER A 36 -4.06 7.43 -4.70
N VAL A 37 -3.94 8.15 -3.57
CA VAL A 37 -3.83 7.57 -2.24
C VAL A 37 -5.09 7.88 -1.46
N GLY A 38 -5.83 6.85 -1.08
CA GLY A 38 -7.00 6.95 -0.23
C GLY A 38 -6.67 6.62 1.21
N ILE A 39 -7.24 7.38 2.14
CA ILE A 39 -7.05 7.27 3.58
C ILE A 39 -8.40 7.01 4.21
N ALA A 40 -8.50 6.00 5.09
CA ALA A 40 -9.67 5.75 5.91
C ALA A 40 -9.33 5.94 7.39
N VAL A 41 -10.20 6.65 8.07
CA VAL A 41 -10.14 6.90 9.52
C VAL A 41 -11.39 6.32 10.15
N GLU A 42 -11.23 5.52 11.21
CA GLU A 42 -12.31 4.99 12.04
C GLU A 42 -11.85 5.02 13.49
N HIS A 43 -12.72 5.44 14.41
CA HIS A 43 -12.42 5.47 15.85
C HIS A 43 -11.07 6.13 16.18
N GLU A 44 -10.83 7.32 15.62
CA GLU A 44 -9.59 8.11 15.84
C GLU A 44 -8.29 7.39 15.49
N THR A 45 -8.35 6.37 14.64
CA THR A 45 -7.18 5.69 14.08
C THR A 45 -7.28 5.55 12.58
N ILE A 46 -6.14 5.49 11.91
CA ILE A 46 -6.09 5.17 10.49
C ILE A 46 -6.21 3.66 10.33
N THR A 47 -7.26 3.23 9.66
CA THR A 47 -7.55 1.81 9.42
C THR A 47 -7.09 1.36 8.04
N ALA A 48 -6.93 2.29 7.09
CA ALA A 48 -6.37 1.97 5.79
C ALA A 48 -5.69 3.19 5.12
N ILE A 49 -4.59 2.89 4.43
CA ILE A 49 -3.95 3.75 3.42
C ILE A 49 -3.79 2.89 2.18
N ARG A 50 -4.53 3.21 1.14
CA ARG A 50 -4.53 2.44 -0.12
C ARG A 50 -4.04 3.27 -1.27
N ILE A 51 -3.20 2.67 -2.10
CA ILE A 51 -2.79 3.26 -3.36
C ILE A 51 -3.65 2.66 -4.47
N PHE A 52 -4.28 3.53 -5.24
CA PHE A 52 -5.06 3.20 -6.41
C PHE A 52 -4.27 3.58 -7.66
N PRO A 53 -4.22 2.71 -8.68
CA PRO A 53 -3.56 3.05 -9.94
C PRO A 53 -4.31 4.11 -10.74
N ASP A 54 -5.59 4.30 -10.45
CA ASP A 54 -6.44 5.26 -11.13
C ASP A 54 -6.37 6.64 -10.46
N LEU A 55 -6.57 7.67 -11.28
CA LEU A 55 -6.66 9.05 -10.79
C LEU A 55 -8.11 9.35 -10.40
N PHE A 56 -8.40 9.26 -9.12
CA PHE A 56 -9.67 9.70 -8.56
C PHE A 56 -9.69 11.21 -8.32
N VAL A 57 -10.89 11.75 -8.17
CA VAL A 57 -11.07 13.15 -7.76
C VAL A 57 -10.52 13.30 -6.34
N GLU A 58 -9.72 14.34 -6.09
CA GLU A 58 -9.25 14.65 -4.74
C GLU A 58 -10.44 14.84 -3.80
N LYS A 59 -10.33 14.22 -2.63
CA LYS A 59 -11.27 14.40 -1.54
C LYS A 59 -10.57 15.10 -0.38
N LYS A 60 -11.05 16.26 -0.01
CA LYS A 60 -10.54 16.97 1.17
C LYS A 60 -10.75 16.11 2.41
N ALA A 61 -9.80 16.20 3.33
CA ALA A 61 -9.88 15.52 4.61
C ALA A 61 -11.16 15.89 5.37
N THR A 62 -11.82 14.89 5.93
CA THR A 62 -13.10 15.04 6.66
C THR A 62 -12.90 15.30 8.13
N ASP A 63 -11.69 15.07 8.66
CA ASP A 63 -11.33 15.17 10.07
C ASP A 63 -9.85 15.54 10.23
N ALA A 64 -9.44 15.90 11.46
CA ALA A 64 -8.08 16.34 11.76
C ALA A 64 -7.03 15.26 11.49
N LEU A 65 -7.34 13.98 11.78
CA LEU A 65 -6.41 12.88 11.59
C LEU A 65 -6.18 12.58 10.10
N SER A 66 -7.25 12.58 9.29
CA SER A 66 -7.09 12.43 7.84
C SER A 66 -6.37 13.62 7.21
N ALA A 67 -6.53 14.85 7.76
CA ALA A 67 -5.77 16.02 7.31
C ALA A 67 -4.27 15.87 7.63
N GLU A 68 -3.94 15.40 8.82
CA GLU A 68 -2.55 15.12 9.23
C GLU A 68 -1.93 14.01 8.37
N ALA A 69 -2.68 12.94 8.09
CA ALA A 69 -2.22 11.88 7.20
C ALA A 69 -1.94 12.40 5.79
N VAL A 70 -2.81 13.26 5.25
CA VAL A 70 -2.58 13.93 3.95
C VAL A 70 -1.29 14.74 3.98
N ARG A 71 -1.07 15.52 5.04
CA ARG A 71 0.15 16.33 5.21
C ARG A 71 1.41 15.46 5.21
N GLN A 72 1.42 14.37 5.99
CA GLN A 72 2.57 13.46 6.08
C GLN A 72 2.79 12.70 4.77
N ILE A 73 1.74 12.23 4.10
CA ILE A 73 1.85 11.56 2.79
C ILE A 73 2.43 12.52 1.74
N ARG A 74 1.99 13.78 1.70
CA ARG A 74 2.59 14.78 0.82
C ARG A 74 4.05 15.03 1.16
N GLY A 75 4.37 15.15 2.45
CA GLY A 75 5.75 15.27 2.91
C GLY A 75 6.64 14.11 2.44
N TYR A 76 6.15 12.86 2.49
CA TYR A 76 6.86 11.70 1.94
C TYR A 76 7.01 11.79 0.40
N LEU A 77 5.98 12.25 -0.31
CA LEU A 77 6.04 12.41 -1.77
C LEU A 77 7.03 13.51 -2.21
N ASP A 78 7.25 14.50 -1.37
CA ASP A 78 8.24 15.57 -1.61
C ASP A 78 9.65 15.13 -1.16
N HIS A 79 9.74 14.39 -0.06
CA HIS A 79 11.00 13.98 0.58
C HIS A 79 10.88 12.50 1.03
N PRO A 80 11.44 11.54 0.29
CA PRO A 80 11.24 10.11 0.52
C PRO A 80 11.74 9.61 1.88
N GLY A 81 12.63 10.35 2.55
CA GLY A 81 13.08 10.07 3.91
C GLY A 81 12.12 10.49 5.02
N ALA A 82 11.01 11.19 4.69
CA ALA A 82 10.03 11.55 5.69
C ALA A 82 9.28 10.31 6.20
N CYS A 83 9.28 10.12 7.51
CA CYS A 83 8.55 9.04 8.15
C CYS A 83 7.08 9.42 8.32
N LEU A 84 6.20 8.43 8.21
CA LEU A 84 4.80 8.55 8.60
C LEU A 84 4.69 8.17 10.09
N ASP A 85 4.27 9.12 10.92
CA ASP A 85 4.00 8.94 12.34
C ASP A 85 2.51 9.21 12.59
N LEU A 86 1.73 8.16 12.55
CA LEU A 86 0.26 8.22 12.56
C LEU A 86 -0.29 7.15 13.50
N PRO A 87 -1.35 7.44 14.26
CA PRO A 87 -2.05 6.41 15.01
C PRO A 87 -2.77 5.47 14.05
N VAL A 88 -2.25 4.25 13.93
CA VAL A 88 -2.76 3.25 12.99
C VAL A 88 -3.30 2.02 13.73
N THR A 89 -4.31 1.40 13.15
CA THR A 89 -4.73 0.05 13.51
C THR A 89 -4.30 -0.91 12.42
N MET A 90 -3.63 -1.98 12.79
CA MET A 90 -3.20 -3.04 11.87
C MET A 90 -4.17 -4.23 11.93
N PRO A 91 -5.29 -4.19 11.18
CA PRO A 91 -6.22 -5.31 11.14
C PRO A 91 -5.57 -6.47 10.38
N GLY A 92 -5.87 -7.70 10.79
CA GLY A 92 -5.36 -8.88 10.10
C GLY A 92 -4.91 -9.98 11.03
N ARG A 93 -4.44 -11.08 10.41
CA ARG A 93 -3.93 -12.24 11.15
C ARG A 93 -2.61 -11.92 11.83
N GLU A 94 -2.33 -12.57 12.97
CA GLU A 94 -1.07 -12.34 13.69
C GLU A 94 0.15 -12.63 12.83
N ILE A 95 0.08 -13.64 11.95
CA ILE A 95 1.17 -13.95 11.03
C ILE A 95 1.47 -12.79 10.06
N HIS A 96 0.43 -12.10 9.58
CA HIS A 96 0.61 -10.92 8.72
C HIS A 96 1.13 -9.73 9.51
N ARG A 97 0.61 -9.47 10.71
CA ARG A 97 1.13 -8.40 11.59
C ARG A 97 2.59 -8.59 11.93
N ARG A 98 3.03 -9.84 12.13
CA ARG A 98 4.43 -10.18 12.34
C ARG A 98 5.30 -9.82 11.13
N VAL A 99 4.84 -10.14 9.91
CA VAL A 99 5.51 -9.71 8.66
C VAL A 99 5.51 -8.18 8.56
N TRP A 100 4.38 -7.51 8.78
CA TRP A 100 4.28 -6.06 8.65
C TRP A 100 5.20 -5.30 9.62
N ARG A 101 5.37 -5.78 10.87
CA ARG A 101 6.35 -5.21 11.81
C ARG A 101 7.77 -5.29 11.25
N GLU A 102 8.12 -6.41 10.63
CA GLU A 102 9.42 -6.56 9.98
C GLU A 102 9.57 -5.66 8.76
N LEU A 103 8.51 -5.49 7.95
CA LEU A 103 8.56 -4.55 6.82
C LEU A 103 8.84 -3.11 7.26
N MET A 104 8.29 -2.69 8.39
CA MET A 104 8.51 -1.35 8.94
C MET A 104 9.96 -1.10 9.38
N SER A 105 10.74 -2.14 9.62
CA SER A 105 12.16 -2.02 9.96
C SER A 105 13.06 -1.82 8.74
N ILE A 106 12.56 -1.99 7.50
CA ILE A 106 13.34 -1.78 6.29
C ILE A 106 13.48 -0.27 6.05
N PRO A 107 14.70 0.29 6.06
CA PRO A 107 14.89 1.72 5.86
C PRO A 107 14.48 2.19 4.46
N CYS A 108 14.24 3.50 4.33
CA CYS A 108 14.07 4.14 3.03
C CYS A 108 15.31 3.93 2.16
N GLY A 109 15.10 3.57 0.89
CA GLY A 109 16.18 3.27 -0.07
C GLY A 109 16.78 1.87 0.05
N GLU A 110 16.36 1.08 1.03
CA GLU A 110 16.74 -0.32 1.15
C GLU A 110 15.63 -1.27 0.68
N ILE A 111 16.05 -2.47 0.31
CA ILE A 111 15.14 -3.53 -0.10
C ILE A 111 15.44 -4.82 0.63
N ARG A 112 14.46 -5.71 0.65
CA ARG A 112 14.63 -7.13 1.04
C ARG A 112 13.95 -8.01 0.01
N THR A 113 14.44 -9.22 -0.16
CA THR A 113 13.71 -10.20 -0.99
C THR A 113 12.68 -10.95 -0.16
N TYR A 114 11.66 -11.50 -0.84
CA TYR A 114 10.70 -12.40 -0.20
C TYR A 114 11.37 -13.59 0.49
N GLY A 115 12.50 -14.08 -0.09
CA GLY A 115 13.27 -15.19 0.47
C GLY A 115 14.02 -14.81 1.74
N GLU A 116 14.69 -13.65 1.77
CA GLU A 116 15.40 -13.16 2.96
C GLU A 116 14.44 -12.98 4.14
N LEU A 117 13.28 -12.33 3.90
CA LEU A 117 12.26 -12.18 4.93
C LEU A 117 11.67 -13.52 5.36
N GLY A 118 11.48 -14.44 4.42
CA GLY A 118 11.04 -15.80 4.71
C GLY A 118 12.00 -16.54 5.64
N ASN A 119 13.29 -16.48 5.36
CA ASN A 119 14.35 -17.07 6.20
C ASN A 119 14.38 -16.42 7.59
N LEU A 120 14.36 -15.09 7.66
CA LEU A 120 14.39 -14.33 8.91
C LEU A 120 13.20 -14.67 9.82
N LEU A 121 12.01 -14.77 9.24
CA LEU A 121 10.77 -15.00 9.99
C LEU A 121 10.38 -16.46 10.12
N HIS A 122 11.16 -17.39 9.55
CA HIS A 122 10.84 -18.82 9.43
C HIS A 122 9.48 -19.06 8.77
N LEU A 123 9.22 -18.34 7.67
CA LEU A 123 7.99 -18.40 6.87
C LEU A 123 8.31 -18.68 5.40
N SER A 124 7.39 -19.32 4.70
CA SER A 124 7.58 -19.48 3.25
C SER A 124 7.48 -18.11 2.53
N PRO A 125 8.23 -17.92 1.42
CA PRO A 125 8.13 -16.70 0.62
C PRO A 125 6.70 -16.37 0.17
N GLY A 126 5.86 -17.38 -0.05
CA GLY A 126 4.45 -17.21 -0.38
C GLY A 126 3.62 -16.58 0.74
N VAL A 127 3.93 -16.87 2.01
CA VAL A 127 3.29 -16.20 3.15
C VAL A 127 3.69 -14.73 3.23
N ILE A 128 4.99 -14.42 3.01
CA ILE A 128 5.48 -13.02 2.96
C ILE A 128 4.78 -12.26 1.83
N CYS A 129 4.70 -12.87 0.65
CA CYS A 129 4.04 -12.31 -0.52
C CYS A 129 2.58 -11.96 -0.21
N ARG A 130 1.81 -12.91 0.33
CA ARG A 130 0.41 -12.68 0.71
C ARG A 130 0.26 -11.59 1.76
N ALA A 131 1.13 -11.51 2.75
CA ALA A 131 1.12 -10.43 3.73
C ALA A 131 1.37 -9.06 3.08
N CYS A 132 2.26 -8.98 2.08
CA CYS A 132 2.47 -7.76 1.30
C CYS A 132 1.24 -7.37 0.46
N GLU A 133 0.53 -8.35 -0.12
CA GLU A 133 -0.70 -8.12 -0.89
C GLU A 133 -1.85 -7.64 -0.02
N GLU A 134 -2.00 -8.23 1.16
CA GLU A 134 -3.05 -7.93 2.13
C GLU A 134 -2.72 -6.74 3.04
N ASN A 135 -1.59 -6.03 2.79
CA ASN A 135 -1.19 -4.85 3.54
C ASN A 135 -2.27 -3.75 3.46
N PRO A 136 -2.92 -3.38 4.57
CA PRO A 136 -3.96 -2.36 4.59
C PRO A 136 -3.41 -0.93 4.62
N LEU A 137 -2.12 -0.74 4.98
CA LEU A 137 -1.50 0.54 5.29
C LEU A 137 -0.32 0.82 4.36
N SER A 138 -0.58 0.90 3.05
CA SER A 138 0.44 1.21 2.05
C SER A 138 1.20 2.50 2.42
N LEU A 139 2.48 2.59 2.11
CA LEU A 139 3.42 3.64 2.51
C LEU A 139 3.81 3.58 3.99
N TYR A 140 2.87 3.47 4.92
CA TYR A 140 3.16 3.29 6.34
C TYR A 140 3.86 1.95 6.60
N ILE A 141 3.34 0.86 6.01
CA ILE A 141 4.00 -0.45 5.94
C ILE A 141 4.61 -0.56 4.54
N PRO A 142 5.92 -0.44 4.37
CA PRO A 142 6.56 -0.25 3.08
C PRO A 142 6.72 -1.57 2.30
N SER A 143 5.61 -2.22 1.96
CA SER A 143 5.63 -3.49 1.20
C SER A 143 6.23 -3.36 -0.21
N HIS A 144 6.36 -2.13 -0.73
CA HIS A 144 7.06 -1.87 -1.98
C HIS A 144 8.58 -2.13 -1.89
N ARG A 145 9.19 -2.10 -0.69
CA ARG A 145 10.61 -2.43 -0.43
C ARG A 145 10.92 -3.94 -0.47
N VAL A 146 9.88 -4.79 -0.64
CA VAL A 146 10.08 -6.24 -0.79
C VAL A 146 10.00 -6.63 -2.25
N ILE A 147 11.05 -7.28 -2.77
CA ILE A 147 11.17 -7.63 -4.18
C ILE A 147 11.43 -9.14 -4.37
N ALA A 148 11.25 -9.63 -5.59
CA ALA A 148 11.73 -10.94 -5.97
C ALA A 148 13.26 -10.89 -6.22
N ILE A 149 13.94 -12.03 -6.11
CA ILE A 149 15.38 -12.12 -6.38
C ILE A 149 15.73 -11.69 -7.82
N THR A 150 14.77 -11.78 -8.73
CA THR A 150 14.89 -11.36 -10.14
C THR A 150 14.58 -9.89 -10.38
N GLY A 151 14.50 -9.10 -9.31
CA GLY A 151 14.19 -7.67 -9.37
C GLY A 151 12.77 -7.31 -8.92
N PRO A 152 12.32 -6.08 -9.19
CA PRO A 152 11.06 -5.55 -8.71
C PRO A 152 9.88 -6.12 -9.51
N ARG A 153 9.66 -7.38 -9.34
CA ARG A 153 8.44 -8.05 -9.79
C ARG A 153 7.41 -7.95 -8.66
N GLY A 154 6.16 -8.01 -9.05
CA GLY A 154 5.06 -8.20 -8.11
C GLY A 154 5.19 -9.52 -7.36
N PRO A 155 4.23 -9.82 -6.48
CA PRO A 155 4.09 -11.13 -5.86
C PRO A 155 4.11 -12.23 -6.91
N VAL A 156 4.52 -13.44 -6.51
CA VAL A 156 4.58 -14.61 -7.39
C VAL A 156 3.23 -14.83 -8.07
N GLY A 157 3.15 -14.54 -9.37
CA GLY A 157 1.91 -14.67 -10.15
C GLY A 157 1.48 -13.43 -10.95
N GLU A 158 1.98 -12.23 -10.63
CA GLU A 158 1.77 -11.04 -11.48
C GLU A 158 2.77 -11.07 -12.65
N GLY A 159 2.42 -11.85 -13.69
CA GLY A 159 3.27 -12.05 -14.86
C GLY A 159 3.31 -10.89 -15.84
N ASP A 160 2.54 -9.82 -15.63
CA ASP A 160 2.51 -8.68 -16.54
C ASP A 160 3.44 -7.54 -16.05
N PRO A 161 4.59 -7.34 -16.72
CA PRO A 161 5.51 -6.25 -16.42
C PRO A 161 4.89 -4.85 -16.56
N SER A 162 3.76 -4.74 -17.27
CA SER A 162 3.04 -3.49 -17.53
C SER A 162 1.95 -3.20 -16.50
N SER A 163 1.75 -4.07 -15.51
CA SER A 163 0.70 -3.88 -14.52
C SER A 163 0.85 -2.54 -13.80
N ALA A 164 -0.27 -1.87 -13.57
CA ALA A 164 -0.29 -0.57 -12.88
C ALA A 164 0.34 -0.66 -11.48
N ARG A 165 0.13 -1.78 -10.79
CA ARG A 165 0.71 -2.04 -9.47
C ARG A 165 2.24 -2.12 -9.53
N LEU A 166 2.80 -2.74 -10.56
CA LEU A 166 4.24 -2.83 -10.72
C LEU A 166 4.86 -1.48 -11.09
N ARG A 167 4.20 -0.69 -11.98
CA ARG A 167 4.63 0.68 -12.28
C ARG A 167 4.70 1.54 -11.01
N MET A 168 3.69 1.45 -10.16
CA MET A 168 3.62 2.15 -8.88
C MET A 168 4.75 1.72 -7.94
N LYS A 169 4.99 0.42 -7.80
CA LYS A 169 6.09 -0.11 -6.98
C LYS A 169 7.45 0.39 -7.47
N ARG A 170 7.68 0.37 -8.78
CA ARG A 170 8.92 0.91 -9.38
C ARG A 170 9.06 2.40 -9.12
N TRP A 171 7.96 3.15 -9.22
CA TRP A 171 7.97 4.58 -8.94
C TRP A 171 8.40 4.85 -7.49
N LEU A 172 7.79 4.17 -6.52
CA LEU A 172 8.11 4.31 -5.10
C LEU A 172 9.58 3.96 -4.81
N LEU A 173 10.08 2.86 -5.35
CA LEU A 173 11.48 2.45 -5.17
C LEU A 173 12.44 3.48 -5.79
N LYS A 174 12.15 3.97 -6.99
CA LYS A 174 12.94 5.04 -7.61
C LYS A 174 12.89 6.33 -6.81
N HIS A 175 11.71 6.69 -6.29
CA HIS A 175 11.52 7.86 -5.43
C HIS A 175 12.38 7.77 -4.16
N GLU A 176 12.51 6.61 -3.58
CA GLU A 176 13.37 6.33 -2.41
C GLU A 176 14.86 6.19 -2.77
N GLY A 177 15.24 6.43 -4.01
CA GLY A 177 16.65 6.40 -4.45
C GLY A 177 17.14 5.01 -4.85
N PHE A 178 16.28 4.00 -4.86
CA PHE A 178 16.66 2.68 -5.36
C PHE A 178 16.72 2.70 -6.88
N LEU A 179 17.94 2.62 -7.41
CA LEU A 179 18.19 2.55 -8.85
C LEU A 179 18.30 1.07 -9.27
N TYR A 180 17.51 0.69 -10.26
CA TYR A 180 17.68 -0.60 -10.91
C TYR A 180 18.90 -0.51 -11.83
N GLY A 181 19.88 -1.37 -11.59
CA GLY A 181 20.95 -1.63 -12.54
C GLY A 181 20.46 -2.38 -13.79
#